data_dd21fbdcd8678bddb32bf54e58e0fdc9
#
_entry.id   dd21fbdcd8678bddb32bf54e58e0fdc9
#
_cell.length_a   1.000
_cell.length_b   1.000
_cell.length_c   1.000
_cell.angle_alpha   90.00
_cell.angle_beta   90.00
_cell.angle_gamma   90.00
#
_symmetry.space_group_name_H-M   'P 1'
#
loop_
_entity.id
_entity.type
_entity.pdbx_description
1 polymer ?
#
loop_
_entity_poly.entity_id
_entity_poly.type
_entity_poly.pdbx_seq_one_letter_code
_entity_poly.pdbx_strand_id
1 'polypeptide(L)'
;NGYPEYFAKVLNAPNWIGIDIEINGEKLDLNTCSEVKNFRRELNMKEGWYNRSFEATLKNGTEISVTVRRFLSIVLDEVGVINYEITPLNKDSKIVYKPYIDAGVTNEDTNWEEKFWEPLDVKKSGNEAFVTAQTFKTHFKVTTFMQNSILTNGKKTAISPSNIDATSDKIQFSYDVIVAQGQKSSIQKIG
;
A
#
# COMPACT_ATOMS: atom_id res chain seq x y z
N ASN A 1 -7.95 -8.73 41.75
CA ASN A 1 -9.30 -9.23 41.70
C ASN A 1 -10.23 -8.09 41.30
N GLY A 2 -10.85 -8.13 40.11
CA GLY A 2 -11.77 -7.10 39.61
C GLY A 2 -11.57 -6.74 38.17
N TYR A 3 -10.63 -7.37 37.45
CA TYR A 3 -10.55 -7.23 36.02
C TYR A 3 -11.62 -8.13 35.38
N PRO A 4 -12.38 -7.61 34.40
CA PRO A 4 -13.32 -8.45 33.67
C PRO A 4 -12.56 -9.60 32.98
N GLU A 5 -13.12 -10.80 32.98
CA GLU A 5 -12.54 -11.98 32.31
C GLU A 5 -12.44 -11.76 30.80
N TYR A 6 -13.32 -10.92 30.25
CA TYR A 6 -13.34 -10.53 28.84
C TYR A 6 -13.49 -9.01 28.71
N PHE A 7 -12.74 -8.41 27.82
CA PHE A 7 -12.92 -7.01 27.42
C PHE A 7 -12.83 -6.90 25.89
N ALA A 8 -13.63 -5.99 25.35
CA ALA A 8 -13.61 -5.70 23.92
C ALA A 8 -12.32 -4.97 23.55
N LYS A 9 -11.70 -5.38 22.45
CA LYS A 9 -10.51 -4.75 21.89
C LYS A 9 -10.77 -4.40 20.43
N VAL A 10 -10.38 -3.20 20.04
CA VAL A 10 -10.37 -2.79 18.63
C VAL A 10 -9.15 -3.42 17.95
N LEU A 11 -9.39 -4.22 16.93
CA LEU A 11 -8.34 -4.92 16.20
C LEU A 11 -7.91 -4.12 14.98
N ASN A 12 -6.61 -4.13 14.68
CA ASN A 12 -6.13 -3.70 13.37
C ASN A 12 -6.68 -4.65 12.30
N ALA A 13 -7.32 -4.10 11.27
CA ALA A 13 -7.79 -4.88 10.12
C ALA A 13 -6.61 -5.30 9.22
N PRO A 14 -6.77 -6.32 8.35
CA PRO A 14 -5.78 -6.65 7.33
C PRO A 14 -5.34 -5.40 6.56
N ASN A 15 -4.02 -5.24 6.42
CA ASN A 15 -3.43 -4.06 5.80
C ASN A 15 -3.57 -4.13 4.27
N TRP A 16 -4.46 -3.31 3.71
CA TRP A 16 -4.66 -3.18 2.26
C TRP A 16 -3.98 -1.93 1.68
N ILE A 17 -3.58 -0.97 2.51
CA ILE A 17 -3.02 0.30 2.04
C ILE A 17 -1.54 0.22 1.64
N GLY A 18 -0.87 -0.88 1.95
CA GLY A 18 0.56 -1.04 1.73
C GLY A 18 0.93 -1.07 0.25
N ILE A 19 1.93 -0.27 -0.12
CA ILE A 19 2.60 -0.27 -1.41
C ILE A 19 4.08 0.02 -1.13
N ASP A 20 4.92 -1.00 -1.23
CA ASP A 20 6.37 -0.82 -1.21
C ASP A 20 6.84 -0.33 -2.57
N ILE A 21 7.87 0.48 -2.59
CA ILE A 21 8.44 1.07 -3.81
C ILE A 21 9.94 0.83 -3.83
N GLU A 22 10.45 0.42 -5.00
CA GLU A 22 11.88 0.42 -5.27
C GLU A 22 12.18 1.28 -6.50
N ILE A 23 13.29 2.01 -6.46
CA ILE A 23 13.71 2.90 -7.55
C ILE A 23 15.19 2.63 -7.84
N ASN A 24 15.47 2.15 -9.05
CA ASN A 24 16.81 1.74 -9.45
C ASN A 24 17.44 0.74 -8.45
N GLY A 25 16.63 -0.20 -7.94
CA GLY A 25 17.05 -1.24 -7.01
C GLY A 25 17.14 -0.80 -5.54
N GLU A 26 16.82 0.45 -5.21
CA GLU A 26 16.81 0.96 -3.84
C GLU A 26 15.38 1.15 -3.33
N LYS A 27 15.10 0.66 -2.12
CA LYS A 27 13.80 0.85 -1.46
C LYS A 27 13.59 2.32 -1.13
N LEU A 28 12.44 2.86 -1.47
CA LEU A 28 12.02 4.19 -1.06
C LEU A 28 11.57 4.18 0.40
N ASP A 29 12.45 4.58 1.27
CA ASP A 29 12.19 4.79 2.70
C ASP A 29 12.71 6.19 3.10
N LEU A 30 11.79 7.05 3.54
CA LEU A 30 12.12 8.44 3.88
C LEU A 30 13.16 8.57 5.02
N ASN A 31 13.28 7.56 5.89
CA ASN A 31 14.27 7.54 6.96
C ASN A 31 15.69 7.24 6.45
N THR A 32 15.80 6.66 5.25
CA THR A 32 17.09 6.27 4.66
C THR A 32 17.49 7.10 3.45
N CYS A 33 16.59 7.95 2.94
CA CYS A 33 16.91 8.91 1.87
C CYS A 33 18.03 9.86 2.30
N SER A 34 18.88 10.26 1.34
CA SER A 34 19.94 11.26 1.56
C SER A 34 19.36 12.63 1.86
N GLU A 35 18.23 12.96 1.25
CA GLU A 35 17.54 14.22 1.46
C GLU A 35 16.04 14.05 1.20
N VAL A 36 15.21 14.77 1.97
CA VAL A 36 13.75 14.88 1.77
C VAL A 36 13.39 16.37 1.82
N LYS A 37 12.73 16.87 0.76
CA LYS A 37 12.31 18.26 0.62
C LYS A 37 10.80 18.36 0.39
N ASN A 38 10.26 19.56 0.61
CA ASN A 38 8.89 19.93 0.24
C ASN A 38 7.83 18.95 0.78
N PHE A 39 8.11 18.36 1.95
CA PHE A 39 7.21 17.38 2.55
C PHE A 39 5.92 18.07 3.04
N ARG A 40 4.78 17.65 2.47
CA ARG A 40 3.45 18.15 2.81
C ARG A 40 2.48 17.01 3.01
N ARG A 41 1.62 17.15 4.01
CA ARG A 41 0.42 16.33 4.21
C ARG A 41 -0.80 17.22 4.28
N GLU A 42 -1.88 16.79 3.66
CA GLU A 42 -3.13 17.53 3.64
C GLU A 42 -4.30 16.56 3.73
N LEU A 43 -5.20 16.82 4.67
CA LEU A 43 -6.50 16.16 4.75
C LEU A 43 -7.58 17.18 4.37
N ASN A 44 -8.22 16.98 3.23
CA ASN A 44 -9.37 17.76 2.82
C ASN A 44 -10.65 17.09 3.29
N MET A 45 -11.17 17.55 4.42
CA MET A 45 -12.39 16.96 5.03
C MET A 45 -13.66 17.25 4.23
N LYS A 46 -13.68 18.36 3.45
CA LYS A 46 -14.82 18.73 2.62
C LYS A 46 -14.98 17.78 1.44
N GLU A 47 -13.87 17.40 0.82
CA GLU A 47 -13.85 16.55 -0.38
C GLU A 47 -13.51 15.09 -0.06
N GLY A 48 -13.15 14.78 1.19
CA GLY A 48 -12.92 13.42 1.66
C GLY A 48 -11.64 12.76 1.14
N TRP A 49 -10.56 13.51 0.91
CA TRP A 49 -9.29 12.92 0.46
C TRP A 49 -8.11 13.32 1.34
N TYR A 50 -7.12 12.44 1.37
CA TYR A 50 -5.81 12.68 1.97
C TYR A 50 -4.73 12.70 0.90
N ASN A 51 -3.86 13.72 0.92
CA ASN A 51 -2.73 13.87 0.03
C ASN A 51 -1.43 13.96 0.82
N ARG A 52 -0.38 13.29 0.30
CA ARG A 52 1.00 13.43 0.76
C ARG A 52 1.88 13.69 -0.44
N SER A 53 2.73 14.72 -0.38
CA SER A 53 3.72 15.01 -1.43
C SER A 53 5.07 15.32 -0.82
N PHE A 54 6.13 14.99 -1.55
CA PHE A 54 7.51 15.28 -1.18
C PHE A 54 8.43 15.10 -2.39
N GLU A 55 9.62 15.65 -2.28
CA GLU A 55 10.76 15.32 -3.12
C GLU A 55 11.80 14.59 -2.28
N ALA A 56 12.50 13.61 -2.87
CA ALA A 56 13.52 12.85 -2.17
C ALA A 56 14.72 12.56 -3.08
N THR A 57 15.89 12.56 -2.47
CA THR A 57 17.12 12.05 -3.06
C THR A 57 17.47 10.73 -2.38
N LEU A 58 17.47 9.63 -3.12
CA LEU A 58 17.86 8.32 -2.62
C LEU A 58 19.40 8.24 -2.47
N LYS A 59 19.91 7.24 -1.73
CA LYS A 59 21.37 7.05 -1.56
C LYS A 59 22.11 6.80 -2.87
N ASN A 60 21.45 6.18 -3.86
CA ASN A 60 21.99 5.97 -5.21
C ASN A 60 22.00 7.26 -6.07
N GLY A 61 21.66 8.42 -5.48
CA GLY A 61 21.63 9.71 -6.15
C GLY A 61 20.43 9.91 -7.09
N THR A 62 19.42 9.04 -7.06
CA THR A 62 18.18 9.25 -7.83
C THR A 62 17.30 10.28 -7.13
N GLU A 63 16.91 11.32 -7.85
CA GLU A 63 15.99 12.34 -7.37
C GLU A 63 14.59 12.10 -7.91
N ILE A 64 13.60 12.19 -7.05
CA ILE A 64 12.20 11.93 -7.37
C ILE A 64 11.27 12.96 -6.75
N SER A 65 10.15 13.19 -7.42
CA SER A 65 8.97 13.83 -6.82
C SER A 65 7.88 12.77 -6.65
N VAL A 66 7.22 12.78 -5.50
CA VAL A 66 6.17 11.83 -5.13
C VAL A 66 4.91 12.55 -4.74
N THR A 67 3.77 12.07 -5.25
CA THR A 67 2.44 12.47 -4.79
C THR A 67 1.58 11.24 -4.54
N VAL A 68 1.04 11.13 -3.33
CA VAL A 68 0.14 10.04 -2.95
C VAL A 68 -1.19 10.62 -2.54
N ARG A 69 -2.25 10.28 -3.27
CA ARG A 69 -3.62 10.64 -2.93
C ARG A 69 -4.41 9.39 -2.58
N ARG A 70 -5.20 9.46 -1.52
CA ARG A 70 -6.09 8.38 -1.12
C ARG A 70 -7.42 8.91 -0.59
N PHE A 71 -8.46 8.13 -0.78
CA PHE A 71 -9.78 8.40 -0.22
C PHE A 71 -10.54 7.08 0.03
N LEU A 72 -11.54 7.14 0.89
CA LEU A 72 -12.55 6.11 1.07
C LEU A 72 -13.85 6.60 0.43
N SER A 73 -14.53 5.74 -0.28
CA SER A 73 -15.81 6.06 -0.91
C SER A 73 -16.90 6.17 0.16
N ILE A 74 -17.78 7.18 0.04
CA ILE A 74 -18.98 7.30 0.88
C ILE A 74 -20.17 6.57 0.23
N VAL A 75 -20.13 6.39 -1.09
CA VAL A 75 -21.20 5.74 -1.85
C VAL A 75 -21.06 4.22 -1.84
N LEU A 76 -19.80 3.75 -1.88
CA LEU A 76 -19.42 2.35 -1.77
C LEU A 76 -18.49 2.27 -0.56
N ASP A 77 -19.06 2.12 0.62
CA ASP A 77 -18.38 2.23 1.91
C ASP A 77 -17.32 1.14 2.15
N GLU A 78 -17.34 0.06 1.37
CA GLU A 78 -16.30 -0.97 1.37
C GLU A 78 -15.11 -0.66 0.46
N VAL A 79 -15.14 0.47 -0.30
CA VAL A 79 -14.13 0.76 -1.33
C VAL A 79 -13.23 1.92 -0.93
N GLY A 80 -11.93 1.67 -1.00
CA GLY A 80 -10.90 2.70 -0.91
C GLY A 80 -10.02 2.76 -2.16
N VAL A 81 -9.46 3.92 -2.45
CA VAL A 81 -8.57 4.13 -3.60
C VAL A 81 -7.29 4.82 -3.17
N ILE A 82 -6.17 4.33 -3.68
CA ILE A 82 -4.85 4.94 -3.54
C ILE A 82 -4.27 5.17 -4.92
N ASN A 83 -3.87 6.42 -5.21
CA ASN A 83 -3.04 6.75 -6.36
C ASN A 83 -1.66 7.16 -5.86
N TYR A 84 -0.63 6.40 -6.24
CA TYR A 84 0.76 6.66 -5.89
C TYR A 84 1.53 7.05 -7.16
N GLU A 85 1.84 8.33 -7.32
CA GLU A 85 2.52 8.90 -8.49
C GLU A 85 3.98 9.23 -8.17
N ILE A 86 4.88 8.87 -9.08
CA ILE A 86 6.33 9.15 -9.00
C ILE A 86 6.78 9.77 -10.31
N THR A 87 7.60 10.82 -10.19
CA THR A 87 8.28 11.48 -11.30
C THR A 87 9.78 11.47 -11.02
N PRO A 88 10.61 10.77 -11.81
CA PRO A 88 12.07 10.91 -11.77
C PRO A 88 12.49 12.32 -12.19
N LEU A 89 13.38 12.98 -11.42
CA LEU A 89 13.75 14.38 -11.66
C LEU A 89 15.08 14.54 -12.41
N ASN A 90 16.06 13.65 -12.17
CA ASN A 90 17.42 13.82 -12.67
C ASN A 90 17.90 12.76 -13.67
N LYS A 91 17.21 11.64 -13.80
CA LYS A 91 17.56 10.56 -14.75
C LYS A 91 16.37 9.63 -14.99
N ASP A 92 16.42 8.90 -16.09
CA ASP A 92 15.51 7.77 -16.36
C ASP A 92 15.62 6.75 -15.23
N SER A 93 14.52 6.20 -14.80
CA SER A 93 14.50 5.33 -13.63
C SER A 93 13.62 4.11 -13.83
N LYS A 94 14.10 2.96 -13.34
CA LYS A 94 13.28 1.78 -13.13
C LYS A 94 12.55 1.90 -11.80
N ILE A 95 11.22 1.93 -11.85
CA ILE A 95 10.36 1.95 -10.67
C ILE A 95 9.69 0.59 -10.55
N VAL A 96 9.74 0.00 -9.36
CA VAL A 96 9.03 -1.23 -9.03
C VAL A 96 7.98 -0.90 -7.98
N TYR A 97 6.71 -0.98 -8.36
CA TYR A 97 5.58 -0.86 -7.45
C TYR A 97 5.23 -2.22 -6.86
N LYS A 98 5.16 -2.31 -5.54
CA LYS A 98 4.88 -3.56 -4.82
C LYS A 98 3.65 -3.41 -3.91
N PRO A 99 2.42 -3.34 -4.48
CA PRO A 99 1.20 -3.34 -3.68
C PRO A 99 0.98 -4.70 -3.02
N TYR A 100 0.47 -4.69 -1.78
CA TYR A 100 0.20 -5.92 -1.03
C TYR A 100 -1.06 -5.82 -0.17
N ILE A 101 -1.60 -6.99 0.18
CA ILE A 101 -2.52 -7.19 1.30
C ILE A 101 -1.78 -8.05 2.33
N ASP A 102 -1.87 -7.68 3.59
CA ASP A 102 -1.22 -8.38 4.70
C ASP A 102 -2.22 -8.55 5.85
N ALA A 103 -2.61 -9.80 6.12
CA ALA A 103 -3.46 -10.17 7.25
C ALA A 103 -2.65 -10.61 8.48
N GLY A 104 -1.31 -10.66 8.38
CA GLY A 104 -0.40 -10.95 9.49
C GLY A 104 -0.24 -9.80 10.47
N VAL A 105 -1.19 -8.87 10.52
CA VAL A 105 -1.16 -7.67 11.37
C VAL A 105 -1.31 -7.98 12.85
N THR A 106 -0.62 -7.18 13.68
CA THR A 106 -0.73 -7.19 15.14
C THR A 106 -1.16 -5.81 15.63
N ASN A 107 -1.66 -5.72 16.84
CA ASN A 107 -1.88 -4.45 17.52
C ASN A 107 -0.61 -4.07 18.31
N GLU A 108 -0.19 -2.81 18.28
CA GLU A 108 0.99 -2.32 19.03
C GLU A 108 0.81 -2.44 20.55
N ASP A 109 -0.44 -2.36 21.01
CA ASP A 109 -0.81 -2.44 22.44
C ASP A 109 -1.01 -3.89 22.94
N THR A 110 -0.62 -4.90 22.16
CA THR A 110 -0.68 -6.29 22.61
C THR A 110 0.52 -6.63 23.48
N ASN A 111 0.25 -7.20 24.64
CA ASN A 111 1.26 -7.92 25.38
C ASN A 111 1.59 -9.21 24.59
N TRP A 112 2.87 -9.47 24.33
CA TRP A 112 3.33 -10.74 23.73
C TRP A 112 3.12 -10.88 22.21
N GLU A 113 3.01 -9.82 21.45
CA GLU A 113 2.83 -9.84 19.98
C GLU A 113 1.65 -10.76 19.54
N GLU A 114 0.59 -10.81 20.33
CA GLU A 114 -0.56 -11.68 20.09
C GLU A 114 -1.23 -11.32 18.78
N LYS A 115 -1.41 -12.31 17.91
CA LYS A 115 -2.20 -12.20 16.68
C LYS A 115 -3.67 -12.50 16.99
N PHE A 116 -4.57 -11.71 16.41
CA PHE A 116 -6.01 -11.88 16.56
C PHE A 116 -6.70 -12.43 15.32
N TRP A 117 -5.96 -12.52 14.22
CA TRP A 117 -6.46 -12.99 12.94
C TRP A 117 -5.85 -14.34 12.54
N GLU A 118 -6.71 -15.26 12.11
CA GLU A 118 -6.36 -16.51 11.46
C GLU A 118 -6.57 -16.32 9.95
N PRO A 119 -5.52 -16.43 9.12
CA PRO A 119 -5.69 -16.39 7.66
C PRO A 119 -6.39 -17.66 7.20
N LEU A 120 -7.40 -17.51 6.33
CA LEU A 120 -8.18 -18.61 5.80
C LEU A 120 -7.86 -18.93 4.34
N ASP A 121 -7.68 -17.88 3.51
CA ASP A 121 -7.53 -18.06 2.07
C ASP A 121 -6.82 -16.87 1.42
N VAL A 122 -5.99 -17.16 0.42
CA VAL A 122 -5.32 -16.17 -0.44
C VAL A 122 -5.56 -16.55 -1.90
N LYS A 123 -6.22 -15.67 -2.66
CA LYS A 123 -6.54 -15.87 -4.07
C LYS A 123 -6.03 -14.73 -4.93
N LYS A 124 -5.75 -15.05 -6.19
CA LYS A 124 -5.31 -14.07 -7.20
C LYS A 124 -5.88 -14.38 -8.58
N SER A 125 -6.12 -13.34 -9.37
CA SER A 125 -6.48 -13.43 -10.78
C SER A 125 -6.03 -12.17 -11.52
N GLY A 126 -5.09 -12.30 -12.47
CA GLY A 126 -4.53 -11.15 -13.19
C GLY A 126 -3.93 -10.09 -12.25
N ASN A 127 -4.52 -8.90 -12.23
CA ASN A 127 -4.12 -7.76 -11.39
C ASN A 127 -4.91 -7.66 -10.08
N GLU A 128 -5.64 -8.71 -9.71
CA GLU A 128 -6.52 -8.76 -8.55
C GLU A 128 -6.05 -9.79 -7.54
N ALA A 129 -6.26 -9.51 -6.27
CA ALA A 129 -6.03 -10.45 -5.20
C ALA A 129 -7.02 -10.27 -4.05
N PHE A 130 -7.21 -11.35 -3.30
CA PHE A 130 -8.06 -11.43 -2.11
C PHE A 130 -7.30 -12.13 -0.99
N VAL A 131 -7.45 -11.62 0.21
CA VAL A 131 -7.02 -12.28 1.43
C VAL A 131 -8.21 -12.35 2.37
N THR A 132 -8.59 -13.55 2.78
CA THR A 132 -9.65 -13.78 3.76
C THR A 132 -9.05 -14.19 5.08
N ALA A 133 -9.43 -13.52 6.15
CA ALA A 133 -9.04 -13.84 7.51
C ALA A 133 -10.27 -13.84 8.44
N GLN A 134 -10.17 -14.54 9.56
CA GLN A 134 -11.19 -14.50 10.61
C GLN A 134 -10.56 -14.27 11.98
N THR A 135 -11.31 -13.67 12.89
CA THR A 135 -10.88 -13.48 14.27
C THR A 135 -10.94 -14.80 15.04
N PHE A 136 -9.93 -15.10 15.87
CA PHE A 136 -9.86 -16.36 16.61
C PHE A 136 -11.06 -16.61 17.55
N LYS A 137 -11.53 -15.59 18.28
CA LYS A 137 -12.57 -15.78 19.30
C LYS A 137 -13.98 -15.59 18.78
N THR A 138 -14.20 -14.61 17.93
CA THR A 138 -15.54 -14.24 17.46
C THR A 138 -15.89 -14.85 16.10
N HIS A 139 -14.92 -15.45 15.41
CA HIS A 139 -15.05 -16.02 14.07
C HIS A 139 -15.61 -15.02 13.04
N PHE A 140 -15.40 -13.73 13.29
CA PHE A 140 -15.76 -12.68 12.35
C PHE A 140 -14.83 -12.74 11.13
N LYS A 141 -15.40 -12.86 9.93
CA LYS A 141 -14.64 -13.00 8.68
C LYS A 141 -14.56 -11.67 7.94
N VAL A 142 -13.37 -11.36 7.46
CA VAL A 142 -13.11 -10.23 6.57
C VAL A 142 -12.40 -10.74 5.33
N THR A 143 -12.89 -10.35 4.17
CA THR A 143 -12.17 -10.54 2.90
C THR A 143 -11.70 -9.19 2.42
N THR A 144 -10.40 -9.03 2.32
CA THR A 144 -9.76 -7.82 1.81
C THR A 144 -9.39 -8.05 0.35
N PHE A 145 -9.73 -7.09 -0.49
CA PHE A 145 -9.49 -7.12 -1.94
C PHE A 145 -8.43 -6.11 -2.34
N MET A 146 -7.74 -6.34 -3.44
CA MET A 146 -7.03 -5.31 -4.18
C MET A 146 -7.11 -5.53 -5.68
N GLN A 147 -7.28 -4.45 -6.43
CA GLN A 147 -7.10 -4.37 -7.87
C GLN A 147 -6.08 -3.29 -8.18
N ASN A 148 -5.11 -3.60 -9.05
CA ASN A 148 -4.03 -2.69 -9.38
C ASN A 148 -4.04 -2.30 -10.86
N SER A 149 -3.71 -1.03 -11.15
CA SER A 149 -3.53 -0.51 -12.50
C SER A 149 -2.31 0.39 -12.54
N ILE A 150 -1.46 0.23 -13.55
CA ILE A 150 -0.33 1.12 -13.80
C ILE A 150 -0.71 2.17 -14.85
N LEU A 151 -0.35 3.42 -14.59
CA LEU A 151 -0.55 4.52 -15.52
C LEU A 151 0.80 5.18 -15.83
N THR A 152 0.98 5.56 -17.09
CA THR A 152 2.11 6.38 -17.54
C THR A 152 1.54 7.67 -18.14
N ASN A 153 1.95 8.82 -17.63
CA ASN A 153 1.41 10.13 -18.01
C ASN A 153 -0.14 10.19 -18.00
N GLY A 154 -0.74 9.57 -16.96
CA GLY A 154 -2.19 9.55 -16.75
C GLY A 154 -2.95 8.54 -17.64
N LYS A 155 -2.29 7.81 -18.53
CA LYS A 155 -2.92 6.79 -19.38
C LYS A 155 -2.64 5.39 -18.82
N LYS A 156 -3.69 4.57 -18.73
CA LYS A 156 -3.58 3.19 -18.25
C LYS A 156 -2.69 2.39 -19.21
N THR A 157 -1.72 1.70 -18.66
CA THR A 157 -0.77 0.85 -19.38
C THR A 157 -1.12 -0.61 -19.08
N ALA A 158 -1.20 -1.44 -20.13
CA ALA A 158 -1.46 -2.86 -19.99
C ALA A 158 -0.17 -3.57 -19.51
N ILE A 159 0.06 -3.57 -18.21
CA ILE A 159 1.20 -4.25 -17.57
C ILE A 159 0.65 -5.32 -16.63
N SER A 160 1.13 -6.54 -16.80
CA SER A 160 0.91 -7.64 -15.85
C SER A 160 1.98 -7.60 -14.75
N PRO A 161 1.71 -8.16 -13.56
CA PRO A 161 2.73 -8.30 -12.54
C PRO A 161 3.96 -9.04 -13.06
N SER A 162 5.16 -8.52 -12.80
CA SER A 162 6.43 -9.18 -13.10
C SER A 162 6.75 -10.30 -12.11
N ASN A 163 6.23 -10.17 -10.88
CA ASN A 163 6.30 -11.20 -9.83
C ASN A 163 5.08 -11.13 -8.93
N ILE A 164 4.71 -12.29 -8.37
CA ILE A 164 3.67 -12.42 -7.35
C ILE A 164 4.24 -13.29 -6.23
N ASP A 165 4.37 -12.70 -5.05
CA ASP A 165 4.78 -13.38 -3.83
C ASP A 165 3.56 -13.56 -2.91
N ALA A 166 3.29 -14.79 -2.49
CA ALA A 166 2.14 -15.13 -1.68
C ALA A 166 2.52 -16.10 -0.57
N THR A 167 2.08 -15.78 0.64
CA THR A 167 2.13 -16.64 1.83
C THR A 167 0.71 -17.01 2.25
N SER A 168 0.56 -17.64 3.41
CA SER A 168 -0.77 -17.96 3.96
C SER A 168 -1.57 -16.73 4.38
N ASP A 169 -0.90 -15.61 4.69
CA ASP A 169 -1.49 -14.40 5.28
C ASP A 169 -1.23 -13.11 4.48
N LYS A 170 -0.40 -13.20 3.42
CA LYS A 170 0.00 -12.03 2.62
C LYS A 170 0.07 -12.35 1.15
N ILE A 171 -0.27 -11.37 0.32
CA ILE A 171 0.01 -11.39 -1.11
C ILE A 171 0.56 -10.04 -1.56
N GLN A 172 1.65 -10.07 -2.33
CA GLN A 172 2.31 -8.90 -2.89
C GLN A 172 2.51 -9.10 -4.39
N PHE A 173 2.16 -8.10 -5.19
CA PHE A 173 2.47 -8.03 -6.61
C PHE A 173 3.69 -7.13 -6.83
N SER A 174 4.43 -7.35 -7.92
CA SER A 174 5.48 -6.44 -8.37
C SER A 174 5.19 -5.99 -9.79
N TYR A 175 5.29 -4.69 -10.06
CA TYR A 175 5.12 -4.09 -11.38
C TYR A 175 6.36 -3.28 -11.72
N ASP A 176 7.10 -3.71 -12.74
CA ASP A 176 8.32 -3.07 -13.22
C ASP A 176 7.98 -2.06 -14.31
N VAL A 177 8.36 -0.79 -14.12
CA VAL A 177 8.10 0.29 -15.07
C VAL A 177 9.38 1.08 -15.31
N ILE A 178 9.75 1.29 -16.57
CA ILE A 178 10.80 2.24 -16.94
C ILE A 178 10.15 3.60 -17.21
N VAL A 179 10.61 4.62 -16.51
CA VAL A 179 10.04 5.98 -16.56
C VAL A 179 11.15 6.95 -16.94
N ALA A 180 10.98 7.66 -18.04
CA ALA A 180 11.93 8.68 -18.45
C ALA A 180 11.93 9.87 -17.49
N GLN A 181 13.06 10.58 -17.41
CA GLN A 181 13.19 11.80 -16.63
C GLN A 181 12.06 12.79 -16.94
N GLY A 182 11.42 13.33 -15.89
CA GLY A 182 10.33 14.27 -15.99
C GLY A 182 8.97 13.68 -16.36
N GLN A 183 8.89 12.39 -16.70
CA GLN A 183 7.62 11.72 -16.95
C GLN A 183 7.00 11.14 -15.67
N LYS A 184 5.69 11.03 -15.66
CA LYS A 184 4.92 10.54 -14.53
C LYS A 184 4.57 9.07 -14.70
N SER A 185 4.81 8.29 -13.67
CA SER A 185 4.23 6.95 -13.53
C SER A 185 3.41 6.88 -12.25
N SER A 186 2.30 6.17 -12.26
CA SER A 186 1.54 5.93 -11.04
C SER A 186 0.96 4.53 -11.00
N ILE A 187 0.76 4.04 -9.77
CA ILE A 187 -0.08 2.89 -9.50
C ILE A 187 -1.38 3.38 -8.87
N GLN A 188 -2.51 2.90 -9.42
CA GLN A 188 -3.82 2.99 -8.78
C GLN A 188 -4.14 1.64 -8.15
N LYS A 189 -4.37 1.66 -6.85
CA LYS A 189 -4.80 0.51 -6.06
C LYS A 189 -6.20 0.78 -5.55
N ILE A 190 -7.11 -0.13 -5.85
CA ILE A 190 -8.48 -0.17 -5.33
C ILE A 190 -8.55 -1.34 -4.35
N GLY A 191 -9.13 -1.10 -3.20
CA GLY A 191 -9.30 -2.11 -2.16
C GLY A 191 -10.56 -1.86 -1.36
#